data_3d6da4b6c1908a2c462c5f4c47be9218
#
_entry.id   3d6da4b6c1908a2c462c5f4c47be9218
#
_cell.length_a   1.000
_cell.length_b   1.000
_cell.length_c   1.000
_cell.angle_alpha   90.00
_cell.angle_beta   90.00
_cell.angle_gamma   90.00
#
_symmetry.space_group_name_H-M   'P 1'
#
loop_
_entity.id
_entity.type
_entity.pdbx_description
1 polymer ?
#
loop_
_entity_poly.entity_id
_entity_poly.type
_entity_poly.pdbx_seq_one_letter_code
_entity_poly.pdbx_strand_id
1 'polypeptide(L)'
;MGLYGIYGTHTQEACPLYNDESRKYLLRVAPTMAKDAEKSNVNILNQFHSALEHTFLWVAEADNPHIIEELMARIGGRFNTLKIAPLITFQTLLERCKKVEDGTFFPEIVE
;
A
#
# COMPACT_ATOMS: atom_id res chain seq x y z
N MET A 1 -14.75 -1.49 1.72
CA MET A 1 -13.37 -1.47 1.17
C MET A 1 -12.37 -1.92 2.21
N GLY A 2 -11.36 -2.67 1.79
CA GLY A 2 -10.29 -3.09 2.69
C GLY A 2 -9.20 -2.05 2.83
N LEU A 3 -8.46 -2.13 3.92
CA LEU A 3 -7.30 -1.29 4.19
C LEU A 3 -6.03 -2.07 3.81
N TYR A 4 -5.11 -1.41 3.11
CA TYR A 4 -3.88 -2.06 2.65
C TYR A 4 -2.66 -1.19 2.90
N GLY A 5 -1.56 -1.86 3.27
CA GLY A 5 -0.24 -1.24 3.26
C GLY A 5 0.47 -1.61 1.95
N ILE A 6 1.03 -0.62 1.30
CA ILE A 6 1.81 -0.78 0.08
C ILE A 6 3.26 -0.51 0.45
N TYR A 7 4.06 -1.56 0.47
CA TYR A 7 5.47 -1.49 0.85
C TYR A 7 6.31 -1.59 -0.41
N GLY A 8 7.13 -0.58 -0.66
CA GLY A 8 8.00 -0.57 -1.82
C GLY A 8 9.46 -0.50 -1.43
N THR A 9 10.30 -1.17 -2.19
CA THR A 9 11.75 -1.08 -2.06
C THR A 9 12.36 -0.83 -3.43
N HIS A 10 13.47 -0.12 -3.45
CA HIS A 10 14.27 0.07 -4.65
C HIS A 10 15.74 0.12 -4.28
N THR A 11 16.61 -0.10 -5.25
CA THR A 11 18.04 0.01 -5.03
C THR A 11 18.44 1.47 -4.88
N GLN A 12 19.63 1.72 -4.34
CA GLN A 12 20.18 3.06 -4.25
C GLN A 12 20.28 3.70 -5.65
N GLU A 13 20.70 2.91 -6.63
CA GLU A 13 20.84 3.36 -8.02
C GLU A 13 19.49 3.74 -8.67
N ALA A 14 18.40 3.12 -8.26
CA ALA A 14 17.07 3.42 -8.78
C ALA A 14 16.34 4.49 -7.97
N CYS A 15 16.92 4.97 -6.87
CA CYS A 15 16.29 5.96 -6.01
C CYS A 15 16.07 7.28 -6.77
N PRO A 16 14.87 7.90 -6.68
CA PRO A 16 14.61 9.18 -7.35
C PRO A 16 15.58 10.29 -6.99
N LEU A 17 16.18 10.23 -5.80
CA LEU A 17 17.16 11.22 -5.39
C LEU A 17 18.50 11.10 -6.15
N TYR A 18 18.82 9.92 -6.67
CA TYR A 18 20.10 9.62 -7.31
C TYR A 18 19.97 9.21 -8.78
N ASN A 19 18.78 8.89 -9.25
CA ASN A 19 18.54 8.41 -10.61
C ASN A 19 17.65 9.39 -11.36
N ASP A 20 18.16 9.95 -12.47
CA ASP A 20 17.45 10.95 -13.26
C ASP A 20 16.16 10.41 -13.86
N GLU A 21 16.19 9.19 -14.38
CA GLU A 21 15.02 8.60 -15.03
C GLU A 21 13.88 8.37 -14.03
N SER A 22 14.19 7.77 -12.88
CA SER A 22 13.18 7.52 -11.86
C SER A 22 12.63 8.81 -11.26
N ARG A 23 13.49 9.83 -11.08
CA ARG A 23 13.08 11.15 -10.59
C ARG A 23 12.14 11.85 -11.56
N LYS A 24 12.48 11.86 -12.84
CA LYS A 24 11.65 12.48 -13.87
C LYS A 24 10.31 11.77 -14.00
N TYR A 25 10.32 10.45 -13.91
CA TYR A 25 9.10 9.65 -13.91
C TYR A 25 8.20 10.03 -12.74
N LEU A 26 8.75 10.04 -11.53
CA LEU A 26 8.00 10.37 -10.32
C LEU A 26 7.40 11.78 -10.40
N LEU A 27 8.22 12.77 -10.80
CA LEU A 27 7.75 14.15 -10.92
C LEU A 27 6.65 14.30 -12.00
N ARG A 28 6.67 13.45 -13.01
CA ARG A 28 5.65 13.45 -14.06
C ARG A 28 4.33 12.85 -13.58
N VAL A 29 4.37 11.74 -12.83
CA VAL A 29 3.14 11.04 -12.41
C VAL A 29 2.53 11.62 -11.12
N ALA A 30 3.33 12.23 -10.26
CA ALA A 30 2.86 12.74 -8.97
C ALA A 30 1.68 13.71 -9.08
N PRO A 31 1.65 14.68 -10.03
CA PRO A 31 0.54 15.65 -10.11
C PRO A 31 -0.83 15.03 -10.39
N THR A 32 -0.88 13.87 -11.04
CA THR A 32 -2.15 13.21 -11.40
C THR A 32 -2.40 11.95 -10.58
N MET A 33 -1.51 11.62 -9.67
CA MET A 33 -1.56 10.36 -8.91
C MET A 33 -2.86 10.18 -8.14
N ALA A 34 -3.34 11.23 -7.47
CA ALA A 34 -4.59 11.17 -6.72
C ALA A 34 -5.80 10.92 -7.62
N LYS A 35 -5.83 11.55 -8.80
CA LYS A 35 -6.91 11.34 -9.78
C LYS A 35 -6.86 9.93 -10.38
N ASP A 36 -5.67 9.44 -10.66
CA ASP A 36 -5.49 8.08 -11.18
C ASP A 36 -5.95 7.04 -10.17
N ALA A 37 -5.62 7.25 -8.90
CA ALA A 37 -6.09 6.41 -7.82
C ALA A 37 -7.62 6.44 -7.71
N GLU A 38 -8.23 7.63 -7.74
CA GLU A 38 -9.68 7.79 -7.67
C GLU A 38 -10.39 7.07 -8.81
N LYS A 39 -9.87 7.18 -10.04
CA LYS A 39 -10.43 6.48 -11.21
C LYS A 39 -10.37 4.95 -11.05
N SER A 40 -9.42 4.46 -10.29
CA SER A 40 -9.26 3.03 -10.00
C SER A 40 -10.00 2.60 -8.73
N ASN A 41 -10.77 3.48 -8.12
CA ASN A 41 -11.45 3.25 -6.84
C ASN A 41 -10.48 2.91 -5.72
N VAL A 42 -9.31 3.54 -5.72
CA VAL A 42 -8.31 3.46 -4.66
C VAL A 42 -8.25 4.80 -3.94
N ASN A 43 -8.38 4.77 -2.62
CA ASN A 43 -8.23 5.96 -1.81
C ASN A 43 -6.88 5.90 -1.09
N ILE A 44 -5.94 6.72 -1.51
CA ILE A 44 -4.61 6.81 -0.88
C ILE A 44 -4.74 7.70 0.35
N LEU A 45 -4.54 7.12 1.52
CA LEU A 45 -4.68 7.81 2.80
C LEU A 45 -3.39 8.49 3.24
N ASN A 46 -2.28 7.79 3.11
CA ASN A 46 -0.96 8.27 3.55
C ASN A 46 0.12 7.78 2.61
N GLN A 47 1.17 8.58 2.49
CA GLN A 47 2.34 8.25 1.68
C GLN A 47 3.59 8.67 2.44
N PHE A 48 4.48 7.71 2.70
CA PHE A 48 5.73 7.93 3.42
C PHE A 48 6.90 7.36 2.63
N HIS A 49 8.04 7.99 2.73
CA HIS A 49 9.26 7.54 2.06
C HIS A 49 10.43 7.58 3.05
N SER A 50 11.25 6.53 3.05
CA SER A 50 12.50 6.50 3.78
C SER A 50 13.66 6.58 2.79
N ALA A 51 14.32 7.73 2.71
CA ALA A 51 15.46 7.92 1.82
C ALA A 51 16.68 7.10 2.30
N LEU A 52 16.79 6.88 3.60
CA LEU A 52 17.88 6.10 4.18
C LEU A 52 17.77 4.61 3.85
N GLU A 53 16.55 4.06 3.95
CA GLU A 53 16.27 2.65 3.72
C GLU A 53 15.96 2.33 2.25
N HIS A 54 15.73 3.33 1.42
CA HIS A 54 15.24 3.19 0.04
C HIS A 54 13.95 2.39 -0.03
N THR A 55 13.03 2.75 0.88
CA THR A 55 11.71 2.13 0.97
C THR A 55 10.63 3.19 1.01
N PHE A 56 9.42 2.78 0.69
CA PHE A 56 8.26 3.61 0.96
C PHE A 56 7.13 2.79 1.57
N LEU A 57 6.23 3.48 2.26
CA LEU A 57 5.02 2.89 2.80
C LEU A 57 3.86 3.81 2.46
N TRP A 58 2.89 3.28 1.74
CA TRP A 58 1.63 3.94 1.51
C TRP A 58 0.52 3.15 2.18
N VAL A 59 -0.49 3.87 2.66
CA VAL A 59 -1.70 3.26 3.21
C VAL A 59 -2.85 3.66 2.32
N ALA A 60 -3.63 2.68 1.87
CA ALA A 60 -4.72 2.92 0.94
C ALA A 60 -5.91 2.01 1.23
N GLU A 61 -7.09 2.46 0.78
CA GLU A 61 -8.31 1.66 0.78
C GLU A 61 -8.66 1.25 -0.63
N ALA A 62 -9.09 0.00 -0.80
CA ALA A 62 -9.55 -0.53 -2.08
C ALA A 62 -10.41 -1.76 -1.83
N ASP A 63 -11.17 -2.20 -2.85
CA ASP A 63 -12.02 -3.38 -2.72
C ASP A 63 -11.20 -4.68 -2.65
N ASN A 64 -10.04 -4.70 -3.32
CA ASN A 64 -9.15 -5.85 -3.30
C ASN A 64 -7.72 -5.43 -3.66
N PRO A 65 -6.70 -6.27 -3.36
CA PRO A 65 -5.31 -5.90 -3.61
C PRO A 65 -4.94 -5.84 -5.10
N HIS A 66 -5.66 -6.53 -5.97
CA HIS A 66 -5.37 -6.51 -7.42
C HIS A 66 -5.60 -5.13 -8.03
N ILE A 67 -6.59 -4.40 -7.55
CA ILE A 67 -6.85 -3.02 -7.99
C ILE A 67 -5.64 -2.14 -7.66
N ILE A 68 -5.07 -2.31 -6.47
CA ILE A 68 -3.87 -1.57 -6.05
C ILE A 68 -2.67 -1.97 -6.91
N GLU A 69 -2.50 -3.27 -7.18
CA GLU A 69 -1.43 -3.76 -8.04
C GLU A 69 -1.47 -3.12 -9.43
N GLU A 70 -2.65 -3.07 -10.05
CA GLU A 70 -2.83 -2.43 -11.35
C GLU A 70 -2.51 -0.94 -11.32
N LEU A 71 -2.95 -0.25 -10.28
CA LEU A 71 -2.64 1.18 -10.10
C LEU A 71 -1.14 1.39 -9.97
N MET A 72 -0.49 0.60 -9.11
CA MET A 72 0.95 0.75 -8.86
C MET A 72 1.80 0.42 -10.09
N ALA A 73 1.36 -0.51 -10.93
CA ALA A 73 2.03 -0.81 -12.18
C ALA A 73 2.11 0.44 -13.09
N ARG A 74 1.11 1.31 -13.01
CA ARG A 74 1.07 2.55 -13.80
C ARG A 74 1.84 3.70 -13.16
N ILE A 75 1.85 3.79 -11.83
CA ILE A 75 2.35 4.98 -11.14
C ILE A 75 3.67 4.78 -10.40
N GLY A 76 4.15 3.57 -10.20
CA GLY A 76 5.37 3.38 -9.43
C GLY A 76 6.04 2.03 -9.53
N GLY A 77 5.41 1.04 -10.15
CA GLY A 77 5.91 -0.32 -10.16
C GLY A 77 7.18 -0.54 -10.96
N ARG A 78 7.50 0.34 -11.89
CA ARG A 78 8.66 0.19 -12.78
C ARG A 78 9.99 0.18 -12.04
N PHE A 79 10.12 0.99 -10.98
CA PHE A 79 11.38 1.20 -10.28
C PHE A 79 11.42 0.54 -8.91
N ASN A 80 10.33 -0.11 -8.50
CA ASN A 80 10.17 -0.61 -7.14
C ASN A 80 9.75 -2.06 -7.12
N THR A 81 10.23 -2.77 -6.11
CA THR A 81 9.66 -4.07 -5.73
C THR A 81 8.57 -3.79 -4.71
N LEU A 82 7.38 -4.31 -4.94
CA LEU A 82 6.20 -3.99 -4.15
C LEU A 82 5.70 -5.19 -3.35
N LYS A 83 5.18 -4.89 -2.17
CA LYS A 83 4.45 -5.83 -1.34
C LYS A 83 3.16 -5.14 -0.89
N ILE A 84 2.02 -5.77 -1.14
CA ILE A 84 0.71 -5.26 -0.74
C ILE A 84 0.16 -6.17 0.34
N ALA A 85 -0.09 -5.62 1.51
CA ALA A 85 -0.54 -6.39 2.67
C ALA A 85 -1.89 -5.87 3.16
N PRO A 86 -2.86 -6.75 3.41
CA PRO A 86 -4.10 -6.34 4.06
C PRO A 86 -3.80 -5.92 5.49
N LEU A 87 -4.43 -4.84 5.91
CA LEU A 87 -4.23 -4.27 7.24
C LEU A 87 -5.57 -4.20 7.99
N ILE A 88 -5.47 -4.24 9.31
CA ILE A 88 -6.56 -3.83 10.19
C ILE A 88 -6.02 -2.73 11.09
N THR A 89 -6.90 -1.89 11.62
CA THR A 89 -6.50 -0.89 12.59
C THR A 89 -6.16 -1.57 13.92
N PHE A 90 -5.39 -0.87 14.75
CA PHE A 90 -5.11 -1.36 16.10
C PHE A 90 -6.39 -1.56 16.90
N GLN A 91 -7.36 -0.64 16.74
CA GLN A 91 -8.66 -0.76 17.38
C GLN A 91 -9.39 -2.04 16.97
N THR A 92 -9.39 -2.38 15.69
CA THR A 92 -9.97 -3.64 15.20
C THR A 92 -9.26 -4.84 15.80
N LEU A 93 -7.92 -4.79 15.91
CA LEU A 93 -7.17 -5.85 16.56
C LEU A 93 -7.65 -6.06 18.01
N LEU A 94 -7.80 -4.96 18.76
CA LEU A 94 -8.26 -5.04 20.15
C LEU A 94 -9.67 -5.66 20.24
N GLU A 95 -10.55 -5.28 19.33
CA GLU A 95 -11.91 -5.84 19.28
C GLU A 95 -11.89 -7.35 19.01
N ARG A 96 -11.01 -7.80 18.08
CA ARG A 96 -10.84 -9.22 17.80
C ARG A 96 -10.26 -9.96 19.01
N CYS A 97 -9.32 -9.35 19.73
CA CYS A 97 -8.78 -9.93 20.95
C CYS A 97 -9.88 -10.16 21.98
N LYS A 98 -10.80 -9.22 22.16
CA LYS A 98 -11.94 -9.37 23.06
C LYS A 98 -12.84 -10.52 22.62
N LYS A 99 -13.10 -10.66 21.32
CA LYS A 99 -13.90 -11.75 20.78
C LYS A 99 -13.23 -13.11 20.98
N VAL A 100 -11.89 -13.16 20.89
CA VAL A 100 -11.15 -14.40 21.19
C VAL A 100 -11.35 -14.79 22.65
N GLU A 101 -11.24 -13.84 23.59
CA GLU A 101 -11.49 -14.10 25.01
C GLU A 101 -12.92 -14.58 25.27
N ASP A 102 -13.89 -14.03 24.55
CA ASP A 102 -15.30 -14.40 24.68
C ASP A 102 -15.64 -15.71 23.94
N GLY A 103 -14.70 -16.28 23.20
CA GLY A 103 -14.91 -17.49 22.41
C GLY A 103 -15.76 -17.29 21.15
N THR A 104 -15.90 -16.05 20.67
CA THR A 104 -16.79 -15.73 19.54
C THR A 104 -16.07 -15.33 18.26
N PHE A 105 -14.75 -15.23 18.27
CA PHE A 105 -14.01 -14.78 17.08
C PHE A 105 -13.82 -15.89 16.05
N PHE A 106 -13.39 -17.07 16.49
CA PHE A 106 -13.14 -18.18 15.57
C PHE A 106 -14.44 -18.96 15.34
N PRO A 107 -14.86 -19.14 14.08
CA PRO A 107 -16.03 -19.95 13.81
C PRO A 107 -15.78 -21.41 14.20
N GLU A 108 -16.84 -22.09 14.64
CA GLU A 108 -16.77 -23.53 14.91
C GLU A 108 -16.49 -24.26 13.59
N ILE A 109 -15.57 -25.21 13.65
CA ILE A 109 -15.31 -26.10 12.52
C ILE A 109 -16.34 -27.25 12.64
N VAL A 110 -17.22 -27.29 11.67
CA VAL A 110 -18.21 -28.38 11.57
C VAL A 110 -17.63 -29.42 10.64
N GLU A 111 -17.39 -30.60 11.19
CA GLU A 111 -16.92 -31.76 10.43
C GLU A 111 -18.09 -32.51 9.80
#